data_c0e90311e2fcad4cf3b47012dff76ec4
#
_entry.id   c0e90311e2fcad4cf3b47012dff76ec4
#
_cell.length_a   1.000
_cell.length_b   1.000
_cell.length_c   1.000
_cell.angle_alpha   90.00
_cell.angle_beta   90.00
_cell.angle_gamma   90.00
#
_symmetry.space_group_name_H-M   'P 1'
#
loop_
_entity.id
_entity.type
_entity.pdbx_description
1 polymer ?
#
loop_
_entity_poly.entity_id
_entity_poly.type
_entity_poly.pdbx_seq_one_letter_code
_entity_poly.pdbx_strand_id
1 'polypeptide(L)'
;MLTDEIYEHMVYDGRAHVSPASRPGAWARTVTLSGFSKTFNMTGWRLGYALAPEPVAHTLGLVNDLTVICAPAPLQHGLAAALPMPDAYYAAMVADYTAKRAQIVEALRACGLDADLPEGAYYVLAGLGARAGTPGWASAQEATATLIETAGVACVPGPSFYADPADGDQQLRFCYAKETAVLDQACDRLRDAFA
;
A
#
# COMPACT_ATOMS: atom_id res chain seq x y z
N MET A 1 21.13 6.18 1.23
CA MET A 1 19.94 5.31 1.13
C MET A 1 18.71 6.19 1.08
N LEU A 2 17.71 5.85 0.26
CA LEU A 2 16.41 6.52 0.22
C LEU A 2 15.37 5.48 0.64
N THR A 3 14.52 5.82 1.62
CA THR A 3 13.45 4.94 2.12
C THR A 3 12.11 5.64 1.94
N ASP A 4 11.08 4.90 1.55
CA ASP A 4 9.68 5.35 1.57
C ASP A 4 8.96 4.57 2.68
N GLU A 5 8.58 5.30 3.74
CA GLU A 5 8.03 4.73 4.97
C GLU A 5 6.55 5.14 5.17
N ILE A 6 5.85 5.43 4.07
CA ILE A 6 4.46 5.93 4.08
C ILE A 6 3.47 5.00 4.80
N TYR A 7 3.81 3.72 5.02
CA TYR A 7 3.01 2.71 5.72
C TYR A 7 3.51 2.39 7.12
N GLU A 8 4.32 3.24 7.75
CA GLU A 8 4.94 3.02 9.06
C GLU A 8 3.95 2.63 10.18
N HIS A 9 2.70 3.11 10.11
CA HIS A 9 1.65 2.79 11.07
C HIS A 9 0.76 1.61 10.66
N MET A 10 1.00 1.00 9.51
CA MET A 10 0.21 -0.13 8.99
C MET A 10 1.05 -1.39 8.98
N VAL A 11 1.34 -1.90 10.18
CA VAL A 11 2.13 -3.11 10.43
C VAL A 11 1.30 -4.03 11.31
N TYR A 12 1.30 -5.33 11.00
CA TYR A 12 0.37 -6.30 11.55
C TYR A 12 1.07 -7.33 12.45
N ASP A 13 0.25 -8.11 13.17
CA ASP A 13 0.67 -9.29 13.94
C ASP A 13 1.71 -8.97 15.03
N GLY A 14 1.58 -7.80 15.67
CA GLY A 14 2.49 -7.36 16.75
C GLY A 14 3.90 -6.99 16.28
N ARG A 15 4.12 -6.90 14.97
CA ARG A 15 5.38 -6.44 14.40
C ARG A 15 5.54 -4.94 14.61
N ALA A 16 6.78 -4.49 14.66
CA ALA A 16 7.12 -3.06 14.73
C ALA A 16 7.72 -2.61 13.40
N HIS A 17 7.31 -1.42 12.94
CA HIS A 17 8.03 -0.73 11.88
C HIS A 17 9.43 -0.35 12.35
N VAL A 18 10.43 -0.60 11.53
CA VAL A 18 11.81 -0.27 11.83
C VAL A 18 12.35 0.63 10.72
N SER A 19 12.42 1.93 10.99
CA SER A 19 13.06 2.85 10.06
C SER A 19 14.56 2.51 9.90
N PRO A 20 15.07 2.32 8.67
CA PRO A 20 16.49 2.12 8.44
C PRO A 20 17.37 3.24 9.00
N ALA A 21 16.87 4.49 9.01
CA ALA A 21 17.59 5.63 9.59
C ALA A 21 17.87 5.50 11.09
N SER A 22 17.07 4.69 11.82
CA SER A 22 17.24 4.46 13.27
C SER A 22 18.41 3.51 13.60
N ARG A 23 19.00 2.84 12.61
CA ARG A 23 20.10 1.91 12.84
C ARG A 23 21.42 2.65 13.11
N PRO A 24 22.31 2.10 13.95
CA PRO A 24 23.58 2.73 14.25
C PRO A 24 24.36 3.14 13.00
N GLY A 25 24.75 4.41 12.91
CA GLY A 25 25.50 4.98 11.78
C GLY A 25 24.73 5.13 10.46
N ALA A 26 23.42 4.81 10.42
CA ALA A 26 22.63 4.91 9.20
C ALA A 26 22.06 6.32 8.95
N TRP A 27 21.77 7.08 10.00
CA TRP A 27 21.21 8.44 9.88
C TRP A 27 21.98 9.33 8.89
N ALA A 28 23.31 9.37 9.02
CA ALA A 28 24.19 10.24 8.21
C ALA A 28 24.11 10.00 6.68
N ARG A 29 23.52 8.89 6.25
CA ARG A 29 23.45 8.46 4.85
C ARG A 29 22.03 8.01 4.42
N THR A 30 21.01 8.39 5.17
CA THR A 30 19.63 8.02 4.88
C THR A 30 18.77 9.26 4.69
N VAL A 31 17.93 9.23 3.68
CA VAL A 31 16.78 10.12 3.50
C VAL A 31 15.53 9.27 3.66
N THR A 32 14.74 9.58 4.67
CA THR A 32 13.45 8.94 4.92
C THR A 32 12.34 9.82 4.34
N LEU A 33 11.55 9.25 3.45
CA LEU A 33 10.33 9.86 2.95
C LEU A 33 9.15 9.22 3.68
N SER A 34 8.21 10.03 4.14
CA SER A 34 6.93 9.57 4.65
C SER A 34 5.87 10.66 4.45
N GLY A 35 4.66 10.43 4.95
CA GLY A 35 3.59 11.39 4.79
C GLY A 35 2.31 10.93 5.47
N PHE A 36 1.25 11.69 5.25
CA PHE A 36 0.02 11.59 6.02
C PHE A 36 -1.12 10.96 5.22
N SER A 37 -0.87 10.75 3.93
CA SER A 37 -1.86 10.27 2.96
C SER A 37 -2.55 8.97 3.37
N LYS A 38 -1.79 8.05 4.00
CA LYS A 38 -2.26 6.71 4.33
C LYS A 38 -2.77 6.64 5.78
N THR A 39 -1.98 7.15 6.71
CA THR A 39 -2.29 7.15 8.14
C THR A 39 -3.60 7.90 8.46
N PHE A 40 -3.85 9.01 7.79
CA PHE A 40 -5.04 9.84 8.02
C PHE A 40 -6.07 9.77 6.87
N ASN A 41 -5.92 8.81 5.95
CA ASN A 41 -6.82 8.65 4.78
C ASN A 41 -7.04 9.95 3.99
N MET A 42 -5.98 10.76 3.85
CA MET A 42 -6.03 12.09 3.21
C MET A 42 -5.13 12.17 1.98
N THR A 43 -5.12 11.14 1.14
CA THR A 43 -4.24 11.07 -0.05
C THR A 43 -4.38 12.29 -0.96
N GLY A 44 -5.58 12.87 -1.10
CA GLY A 44 -5.85 14.05 -1.90
C GLY A 44 -5.23 15.36 -1.36
N TRP A 45 -4.82 15.40 -0.10
CA TRP A 45 -4.22 16.59 0.51
C TRP A 45 -2.77 16.83 0.07
N ARG A 46 -2.10 15.82 -0.47
CA ARG A 46 -0.74 15.92 -1.01
C ARG A 46 0.30 16.42 0.00
N LEU A 47 0.23 15.94 1.25
CA LEU A 47 1.14 16.29 2.32
C LEU A 47 2.07 15.12 2.64
N GLY A 48 3.37 15.41 2.68
CA GLY A 48 4.42 14.49 3.05
C GLY A 48 5.64 15.25 3.58
N TYR A 49 6.63 14.52 4.01
CA TYR A 49 7.88 15.08 4.56
C TYR A 49 9.08 14.20 4.20
N ALA A 50 10.25 14.81 4.24
CA ALA A 50 11.52 14.13 4.17
C ALA A 50 12.34 14.40 5.44
N LEU A 51 12.90 13.36 6.03
CA LEU A 51 13.87 13.45 7.13
C LEU A 51 15.25 13.10 6.61
N ALA A 52 16.21 13.99 6.79
CA ALA A 52 17.56 13.82 6.31
C ALA A 52 18.57 14.59 7.17
N PRO A 53 19.87 14.29 7.09
CA PRO A 53 20.92 15.14 7.65
C PRO A 53 20.82 16.58 7.12
N GLU A 54 21.18 17.57 7.96
CA GLU A 54 20.99 18.99 7.67
C GLU A 54 21.47 19.43 6.27
N PRO A 55 22.67 19.08 5.77
CA PRO A 55 23.11 19.51 4.44
C PRO A 55 22.22 18.96 3.30
N VAL A 56 21.72 17.74 3.48
CA VAL A 56 20.83 17.12 2.50
C VAL A 56 19.42 17.74 2.59
N ALA A 57 18.90 17.94 3.80
CA ALA A 57 17.61 18.58 4.03
C ALA A 57 17.58 20.01 3.47
N HIS A 58 18.66 20.78 3.65
CA HIS A 58 18.79 22.11 3.07
C HIS A 58 18.72 22.07 1.53
N THR A 59 19.46 21.17 0.89
CA THR A 59 19.45 21.01 -0.57
C THR A 59 18.08 20.57 -1.09
N LEU A 60 17.41 19.63 -0.39
CA LEU A 60 16.04 19.22 -0.73
C LEU A 60 15.06 20.40 -0.64
N GLY A 61 15.23 21.28 0.37
CA GLY A 61 14.43 22.49 0.51
C GLY A 61 14.58 23.44 -0.68
N LEU A 62 15.81 23.67 -1.15
CA LEU A 62 16.07 24.51 -2.33
C LEU A 62 15.45 23.91 -3.61
N VAL A 63 15.57 22.60 -3.81
CA VAL A 63 14.96 21.93 -4.96
C VAL A 63 13.43 21.99 -4.88
N ASN A 64 12.86 21.77 -3.69
CA ASN A 64 11.42 21.86 -3.47
C ASN A 64 10.88 23.26 -3.76
N ASP A 65 11.60 24.31 -3.36
CA ASP A 65 11.22 25.70 -3.65
C ASP A 65 11.14 25.96 -5.17
N LEU A 66 12.08 25.41 -5.93
CA LEU A 66 12.10 25.55 -7.39
C LEU A 66 11.04 24.72 -8.12
N THR A 67 10.60 23.60 -7.55
CA THR A 67 9.71 22.63 -8.22
C THR A 67 8.26 22.77 -7.80
N VAL A 68 8.01 23.00 -6.52
CA VAL A 68 6.66 22.96 -5.91
C VAL A 68 6.37 24.20 -5.08
N ILE A 69 7.40 24.95 -4.68
CA ILE A 69 7.37 26.08 -3.74
C ILE A 69 7.12 25.59 -2.32
N CYS A 70 5.90 25.15 -1.99
CA CYS A 70 5.56 24.56 -0.69
C CYS A 70 4.28 23.73 -0.79
N ALA A 71 4.08 22.86 0.20
CA ALA A 71 2.79 22.22 0.41
C ALA A 71 1.74 23.29 0.81
N PRO A 72 0.43 23.16 0.45
CA PRO A 72 -0.58 24.16 0.73
C PRO A 72 -0.70 24.49 2.22
N ALA A 73 -0.44 25.73 2.63
CA ALA A 73 -0.40 26.15 4.02
C ALA A 73 -1.70 25.84 4.81
N PRO A 74 -2.93 26.05 4.26
CA PRO A 74 -4.16 25.70 4.96
C PRO A 74 -4.23 24.19 5.31
N LEU A 75 -3.74 23.31 4.41
CA LEU A 75 -3.74 21.87 4.64
C LEU A 75 -2.68 21.46 5.67
N GLN A 76 -1.53 22.14 5.72
CA GLN A 76 -0.55 21.95 6.77
C GLN A 76 -1.12 22.30 8.15
N HIS A 77 -1.86 23.40 8.28
CA HIS A 77 -2.54 23.75 9.54
C HIS A 77 -3.62 22.73 9.91
N GLY A 78 -4.41 22.26 8.94
CA GLY A 78 -5.38 21.17 9.18
C GLY A 78 -4.71 19.88 9.66
N LEU A 79 -3.58 19.51 9.06
CA LEU A 79 -2.79 18.36 9.49
C LEU A 79 -2.22 18.52 10.89
N ALA A 80 -1.71 19.70 11.24
CA ALA A 80 -1.18 19.97 12.57
C ALA A 80 -2.20 19.67 13.69
N ALA A 81 -3.49 19.85 13.42
CA ALA A 81 -4.57 19.48 14.33
C ALA A 81 -4.80 17.95 14.42
N ALA A 82 -4.39 17.18 13.41
CA ALA A 82 -4.52 15.73 13.39
C ALA A 82 -3.29 15.00 13.97
N LEU A 83 -2.14 15.65 14.08
CA LEU A 83 -0.91 15.02 14.61
C LEU A 83 -1.04 14.50 16.04
N PRO A 84 -1.73 15.18 17.01
CA PRO A 84 -1.88 14.69 18.37
C PRO A 84 -2.99 13.65 18.53
N MET A 85 -3.27 12.82 17.49
CA MET A 85 -4.23 11.73 17.63
C MET A 85 -3.76 10.73 18.69
N PRO A 86 -4.68 10.24 19.54
CA PRO A 86 -4.34 9.28 20.58
C PRO A 86 -3.95 7.92 19.99
N ASP A 87 -3.17 7.13 20.72
CA ASP A 87 -2.76 5.78 20.31
C ASP A 87 -3.95 4.88 19.92
N ALA A 88 -5.11 5.11 20.52
CA ALA A 88 -6.35 4.40 20.19
C ALA A 88 -6.76 4.56 18.72
N TYR A 89 -6.46 5.70 18.09
CA TYR A 89 -6.70 5.90 16.65
C TYR A 89 -5.89 4.92 15.80
N TYR A 90 -4.59 4.82 16.08
CA TYR A 90 -3.68 3.93 15.34
C TYR A 90 -4.02 2.46 15.59
N ALA A 91 -4.35 2.11 16.83
CA ALA A 91 -4.78 0.77 17.19
C ALA A 91 -6.07 0.35 16.46
N ALA A 92 -7.07 1.25 16.40
CA ALA A 92 -8.32 1.00 15.69
C ALA A 92 -8.10 0.85 14.18
N MET A 93 -7.24 1.69 13.58
CA MET A 93 -6.87 1.60 12.18
C MET A 93 -6.21 0.24 11.86
N VAL A 94 -5.24 -0.20 12.67
CA VAL A 94 -4.56 -1.49 12.48
C VAL A 94 -5.54 -2.65 12.63
N ALA A 95 -6.47 -2.58 13.60
CA ALA A 95 -7.50 -3.61 13.79
C ALA A 95 -8.44 -3.72 12.59
N ASP A 96 -8.94 -2.60 12.04
CA ASP A 96 -9.79 -2.56 10.85
C ASP A 96 -9.06 -3.17 9.63
N TYR A 97 -7.83 -2.73 9.37
CA TYR A 97 -7.05 -3.28 8.26
C TYR A 97 -6.65 -4.75 8.47
N THR A 98 -6.47 -5.21 9.69
CA THR A 98 -6.21 -6.63 9.99
C THR A 98 -7.40 -7.49 9.58
N ALA A 99 -8.62 -7.05 9.88
CA ALA A 99 -9.85 -7.76 9.50
C ALA A 99 -10.00 -7.79 7.96
N LYS A 100 -9.87 -6.64 7.30
CA LYS A 100 -9.93 -6.50 5.83
C LYS A 100 -8.87 -7.34 5.11
N ARG A 101 -7.65 -7.37 5.66
CA ARG A 101 -6.55 -8.20 5.17
C ARG A 101 -6.89 -9.69 5.17
N ALA A 102 -7.42 -10.19 6.29
CA ALA A 102 -7.80 -11.59 6.41
C ALA A 102 -8.91 -11.94 5.42
N GLN A 103 -9.93 -11.09 5.31
CA GLN A 103 -11.07 -11.27 4.43
C GLN A 103 -10.69 -11.37 2.96
N ILE A 104 -9.87 -10.44 2.46
CA ILE A 104 -9.45 -10.47 1.04
C ILE A 104 -8.56 -11.66 0.74
N VAL A 105 -7.62 -12.00 1.62
CA VAL A 105 -6.73 -13.15 1.42
C VAL A 105 -7.52 -14.45 1.37
N GLU A 106 -8.51 -14.62 2.24
CA GLU A 106 -9.41 -15.77 2.22
C GLU A 106 -10.18 -15.86 0.89
N ALA A 107 -10.75 -14.75 0.41
CA ALA A 107 -11.47 -14.72 -0.86
C ALA A 107 -10.56 -15.06 -2.05
N LEU A 108 -9.35 -14.51 -2.10
CA LEU A 108 -8.39 -14.79 -3.16
C LEU A 108 -7.95 -16.27 -3.17
N ARG A 109 -7.72 -16.86 -2.01
CA ARG A 109 -7.39 -18.29 -1.87
C ARG A 109 -8.55 -19.19 -2.31
N ALA A 110 -9.78 -18.83 -1.95
CA ALA A 110 -10.98 -19.55 -2.40
C ALA A 110 -11.12 -19.53 -3.93
N CYS A 111 -10.64 -18.48 -4.59
CA CYS A 111 -10.58 -18.37 -6.04
C CYS A 111 -9.40 -19.12 -6.69
N GLY A 112 -8.58 -19.83 -5.93
CA GLY A 112 -7.42 -20.56 -6.45
C GLY A 112 -6.18 -19.70 -6.68
N LEU A 113 -6.16 -18.45 -6.19
CA LEU A 113 -4.98 -17.58 -6.23
C LEU A 113 -4.06 -17.88 -5.05
N ASP A 114 -2.76 -17.69 -5.26
CA ASP A 114 -1.73 -17.89 -4.23
C ASP A 114 -1.50 -16.56 -3.50
N ALA A 115 -2.15 -16.39 -2.36
CA ALA A 115 -2.14 -15.16 -1.60
C ALA A 115 -1.65 -15.38 -0.16
N ASP A 116 -0.56 -14.71 0.19
CA ASP A 116 -0.05 -14.66 1.56
C ASP A 116 -0.62 -13.46 2.33
N LEU A 117 -0.68 -13.59 3.66
CA LEU A 117 -1.04 -12.48 4.53
C LEU A 117 0.10 -11.46 4.53
N PRO A 118 -0.10 -10.23 4.02
CA PRO A 118 0.94 -9.22 4.04
C PRO A 118 1.26 -8.77 5.46
N GLU A 119 2.53 -8.51 5.75
CA GLU A 119 2.98 -8.08 7.09
C GLU A 119 2.80 -6.58 7.34
N GLY A 120 2.51 -5.82 6.29
CA GLY A 120 2.29 -4.37 6.35
C GLY A 120 1.56 -3.83 5.12
N ALA A 121 1.31 -2.52 5.11
CA ALA A 121 0.55 -1.81 4.09
C ALA A 121 -0.91 -2.31 3.95
N TYR A 122 -1.56 -2.04 2.84
CA TYR A 122 -2.94 -2.47 2.56
C TYR A 122 -3.07 -3.11 1.16
N TYR A 123 -2.02 -3.82 0.74
CA TYR A 123 -2.01 -4.54 -0.53
C TYR A 123 -1.72 -6.02 -0.30
N VAL A 124 -2.34 -6.85 -1.15
CA VAL A 124 -1.96 -8.25 -1.33
C VAL A 124 -1.36 -8.39 -2.72
N LEU A 125 -0.18 -8.94 -2.81
CA LEU A 125 0.41 -9.39 -4.05
C LEU A 125 0.14 -10.91 -4.13
N ALA A 126 -0.77 -11.30 -5.00
CA ALA A 126 -1.19 -12.69 -5.15
C ALA A 126 -0.66 -13.28 -6.45
N GLY A 127 -0.11 -14.48 -6.38
CA GLY A 127 0.23 -15.28 -7.55
C GLY A 127 -1.03 -15.84 -8.23
N LEU A 128 -0.94 -16.17 -9.53
CA LEU A 128 -2.04 -16.80 -10.26
C LEU A 128 -2.38 -18.20 -9.73
N GLY A 129 -1.45 -18.85 -9.02
CA GLY A 129 -1.67 -20.11 -8.30
C GLY A 129 -2.21 -21.22 -9.22
N ALA A 130 -3.30 -21.87 -8.79
CA ALA A 130 -3.95 -22.93 -9.53
C ALA A 130 -4.61 -22.47 -10.86
N ARG A 131 -4.76 -21.16 -11.07
CA ARG A 131 -5.31 -20.57 -12.29
C ARG A 131 -4.29 -20.40 -13.39
N ALA A 132 -3.01 -20.36 -13.08
CA ALA A 132 -1.93 -20.11 -14.05
C ALA A 132 -2.03 -21.02 -15.27
N GLY A 133 -2.02 -20.42 -16.47
CA GLY A 133 -2.07 -21.14 -17.73
C GLY A 133 -3.45 -21.68 -18.13
N THR A 134 -4.50 -21.47 -17.33
CA THR A 134 -5.88 -21.78 -17.75
C THR A 134 -6.42 -20.66 -18.65
N PRO A 135 -7.50 -20.88 -19.42
CA PRO A 135 -8.08 -19.83 -20.26
C PRO A 135 -8.45 -18.58 -19.46
N GLY A 136 -7.99 -17.43 -19.91
CA GLY A 136 -8.16 -16.15 -19.21
C GLY A 136 -7.12 -15.87 -18.12
N TRP A 137 -6.10 -16.74 -17.93
CA TRP A 137 -5.10 -16.65 -16.85
C TRP A 137 -3.67 -16.98 -17.33
N ALA A 138 -3.37 -16.75 -18.60
CA ALA A 138 -2.03 -17.03 -19.15
C ALA A 138 -0.99 -16.00 -18.65
N SER A 139 -1.43 -14.77 -18.33
CA SER A 139 -0.59 -13.67 -17.85
C SER A 139 -1.35 -12.81 -16.82
N ALA A 140 -0.62 -11.99 -16.07
CA ALA A 140 -1.22 -11.02 -15.16
C ALA A 140 -2.16 -10.03 -15.86
N GLN A 141 -1.84 -9.65 -17.10
CA GLN A 141 -2.68 -8.74 -17.90
C GLN A 141 -4.01 -9.41 -18.28
N GLU A 142 -3.96 -10.64 -18.76
CA GLU A 142 -5.14 -11.42 -19.14
C GLU A 142 -6.01 -11.73 -17.90
N ALA A 143 -5.39 -12.14 -16.79
CA ALA A 143 -6.07 -12.37 -15.52
C ALA A 143 -6.78 -11.11 -14.99
N THR A 144 -6.15 -9.94 -15.12
CA THR A 144 -6.77 -8.66 -14.74
C THR A 144 -8.03 -8.38 -15.57
N ALA A 145 -7.97 -8.59 -16.88
CA ALA A 145 -9.14 -8.43 -17.76
C ALA A 145 -10.26 -9.41 -17.37
N THR A 146 -9.92 -10.68 -17.17
CA THR A 146 -10.87 -11.73 -16.76
C THR A 146 -11.56 -11.39 -15.43
N LEU A 147 -10.82 -10.90 -14.43
CA LEU A 147 -11.38 -10.47 -13.14
C LEU A 147 -12.36 -9.31 -13.30
N ILE A 148 -12.04 -8.33 -14.14
CA ILE A 148 -12.91 -7.18 -14.39
C ILE A 148 -14.19 -7.63 -15.13
N GLU A 149 -14.05 -8.42 -16.20
CA GLU A 149 -15.17 -8.83 -17.04
C GLU A 149 -16.11 -9.82 -16.33
N THR A 150 -15.55 -10.74 -15.55
CA THR A 150 -16.34 -11.84 -14.94
C THR A 150 -16.85 -11.47 -13.54
N ALA A 151 -16.02 -10.86 -12.68
CA ALA A 151 -16.37 -10.53 -11.31
C ALA A 151 -16.63 -9.04 -11.07
N GLY A 152 -16.25 -8.16 -12.00
CA GLY A 152 -16.32 -6.71 -11.79
C GLY A 152 -15.33 -6.24 -10.71
N VAL A 153 -14.24 -6.96 -10.49
CA VAL A 153 -13.19 -6.64 -9.51
C VAL A 153 -11.90 -6.27 -10.22
N ALA A 154 -11.41 -5.06 -9.97
CA ALA A 154 -10.18 -4.57 -10.56
C ALA A 154 -8.97 -4.83 -9.63
N CYS A 155 -7.86 -5.24 -10.25
CA CYS A 155 -6.55 -5.33 -9.63
C CYS A 155 -5.50 -4.64 -10.51
N VAL A 156 -4.25 -4.63 -10.08
CA VAL A 156 -3.13 -4.11 -10.88
C VAL A 156 -2.23 -5.28 -11.25
N PRO A 157 -1.93 -5.49 -12.55
CA PRO A 157 -1.05 -6.57 -12.99
C PRO A 157 0.38 -6.37 -12.46
N GLY A 158 1.01 -7.47 -12.06
CA GLY A 158 2.31 -7.50 -11.39
C GLY A 158 3.47 -6.88 -12.17
N PRO A 159 3.55 -6.97 -13.51
CA PRO A 159 4.61 -6.35 -14.31
C PRO A 159 4.91 -4.88 -13.98
N SER A 160 3.91 -4.14 -13.50
CA SER A 160 4.05 -2.73 -13.11
C SER A 160 4.95 -2.49 -11.89
N PHE A 161 5.33 -3.53 -11.14
CA PHE A 161 6.07 -3.44 -9.87
C PHE A 161 7.48 -4.00 -9.93
N TYR A 162 7.92 -4.48 -11.08
CA TYR A 162 9.23 -5.12 -11.27
C TYR A 162 10.11 -4.36 -12.26
N ALA A 163 11.42 -4.41 -12.05
CA ALA A 163 12.38 -3.83 -12.98
C ALA A 163 12.39 -4.59 -14.31
N ASP A 164 12.31 -5.93 -14.26
CA ASP A 164 11.95 -6.75 -15.41
C ASP A 164 10.45 -7.08 -15.31
N PRO A 165 9.61 -6.60 -16.21
CA PRO A 165 8.18 -6.88 -16.21
C PRO A 165 7.83 -8.39 -16.21
N ALA A 166 8.69 -9.24 -16.78
CA ALA A 166 8.49 -10.68 -16.81
C ALA A 166 8.44 -11.32 -15.42
N ASP A 167 9.19 -10.76 -14.45
CA ASP A 167 9.20 -11.25 -13.06
C ASP A 167 7.84 -11.09 -12.35
N GLY A 168 7.00 -10.16 -12.83
CA GLY A 168 5.68 -9.89 -12.27
C GLY A 168 4.52 -10.52 -13.05
N ASP A 169 4.79 -11.20 -14.17
CA ASP A 169 3.73 -11.62 -15.11
C ASP A 169 2.79 -12.71 -14.57
N GLN A 170 3.12 -13.32 -13.44
CA GLN A 170 2.28 -14.29 -12.76
C GLN A 170 1.70 -13.76 -11.44
N GLN A 171 1.63 -12.43 -11.27
CA GLN A 171 1.20 -11.80 -10.03
C GLN A 171 0.20 -10.68 -10.25
N LEU A 172 -0.70 -10.49 -9.28
CA LEU A 172 -1.75 -9.48 -9.25
C LEU A 172 -1.71 -8.75 -7.92
N ARG A 173 -1.74 -7.41 -7.93
CA ARG A 173 -1.84 -6.62 -6.70
C ARG A 173 -3.28 -6.18 -6.44
N PHE A 174 -3.82 -6.59 -5.31
CA PHE A 174 -5.12 -6.17 -4.79
C PHE A 174 -4.95 -5.12 -3.69
N CYS A 175 -5.87 -4.15 -3.64
CA CYS A 175 -5.92 -3.11 -2.60
C CYS A 175 -7.17 -3.32 -1.74
N TYR A 176 -6.97 -3.52 -0.42
CA TYR A 176 -8.08 -3.67 0.51
C TYR A 176 -8.40 -2.41 1.34
N ALA A 177 -7.78 -1.27 1.00
CA ALA A 177 -8.13 0.02 1.58
C ALA A 177 -9.44 0.55 0.97
N LYS A 178 -10.53 -0.10 1.32
CA LYS A 178 -11.89 0.19 0.88
C LYS A 178 -12.84 0.25 2.08
N GLU A 179 -13.99 0.89 1.90
CA GLU A 179 -15.09 0.74 2.84
C GLU A 179 -15.48 -0.74 2.96
N THR A 180 -15.89 -1.15 4.15
CA THR A 180 -16.18 -2.57 4.45
C THR A 180 -17.21 -3.14 3.48
N ALA A 181 -18.32 -2.43 3.23
CA ALA A 181 -19.37 -2.89 2.32
C ALA A 181 -18.87 -3.08 0.86
N VAL A 182 -17.92 -2.26 0.41
CA VAL A 182 -17.31 -2.40 -0.93
C VAL A 182 -16.39 -3.62 -0.97
N LEU A 183 -15.63 -3.85 0.09
CA LEU A 183 -14.75 -5.02 0.18
C LEU A 183 -15.56 -6.31 0.29
N ASP A 184 -16.63 -6.33 1.10
CA ASP A 184 -17.57 -7.46 1.22
C ASP A 184 -18.11 -7.84 -0.17
N GLN A 185 -18.66 -6.86 -0.89
CA GLN A 185 -19.20 -7.08 -2.23
C GLN A 185 -18.13 -7.61 -3.20
N ALA A 186 -16.90 -7.10 -3.14
CA ALA A 186 -15.82 -7.57 -4.00
C ALA A 186 -15.43 -9.02 -3.69
N CYS A 187 -15.34 -9.37 -2.40
CA CYS A 187 -15.03 -10.73 -1.97
C CYS A 187 -16.12 -11.73 -2.37
N ASP A 188 -17.39 -11.35 -2.23
CA ASP A 188 -18.53 -12.19 -2.64
C ASP A 188 -18.53 -12.42 -4.16
N ARG A 189 -18.35 -11.37 -4.96
CA ARG A 189 -18.25 -11.47 -6.41
C ARG A 189 -17.09 -12.36 -6.87
N LEU A 190 -15.95 -12.28 -6.19
CA LEU A 190 -14.81 -13.16 -6.46
C LEU A 190 -15.17 -14.62 -6.20
N ARG A 191 -15.79 -14.93 -5.06
CA ARG A 191 -16.22 -16.30 -4.71
C ARG A 191 -17.27 -16.82 -5.69
N ASP A 192 -18.29 -16.02 -6.00
CA ASP A 192 -19.39 -16.41 -6.92
C ASP A 192 -18.87 -16.71 -8.33
N ALA A 193 -17.83 -15.99 -8.78
CA ALA A 193 -17.30 -16.14 -10.12
C ALA A 193 -16.26 -17.26 -10.26
N PHE A 194 -15.52 -17.57 -9.17
CA PHE A 194 -14.29 -18.37 -9.28
C PHE A 194 -14.10 -19.46 -8.21
N ALA A 195 -14.92 -19.55 -7.16
CA ALA A 195 -14.79 -20.59 -6.14
C ALA A 195 -15.44 -21.91 -6.54
#